data_b2efc51fa62be1e07d5cd34ed88eebed
#
_entry.id   b2efc51fa62be1e07d5cd34ed88eebed
#
_cell.length_a   1.000
_cell.length_b   1.000
_cell.length_c   1.000
_cell.angle_alpha   90.00
_cell.angle_beta   90.00
_cell.angle_gamma   90.00
#
_symmetry.space_group_name_H-M   'P 1'
#
loop_
_entity.id
_entity.type
_entity.pdbx_description
1 polymer ?
#
loop_
_entity_poly.entity_id
_entity_poly.type
_entity_poly.pdbx_seq_one_letter_code
_entity_poly.pdbx_strand_id
1 'polypeptide(L)'
;MFKRNKPKRYSLLALMLTMLVGCFTACSDGDDNGGSDGYNPSKSVVITDFIPKKGGVGQKLVVYGNNFGNDTSLVKVKIGGKPATLINVNNEGLYCFVPQGAYKGNIEVTVGDEQQGNQQTATAADNFEYERKMVVGTLCGYRNERDDQGWRDGSFETVAGFRNDGVLRYDPLNHNHLYVCYDGGIGIQLIDLEKKQVTTPISSGAFPTNRLRSIDFTLDGQYMLVAVDRDREGNRSPSVYIIKRNADGTFDMNSDRQLLAAYKQCNGASVHPVNGELYFNSYENGQVFRLDLNKYFETIKNGGTWNPYVIENKDAIEQLF
;
A
#
# COMPACT_ATOMS: atom_id res chain seq x y z
N MET A 1 14.79 53.98 -11.44
CA MET A 1 15.77 53.14 -10.71
C MET A 1 15.35 53.12 -9.25
N PHE A 2 14.47 52.18 -8.86
CA PHE A 2 13.96 52.05 -7.48
C PHE A 2 14.43 50.72 -6.92
N LYS A 3 15.30 50.74 -5.91
CA LYS A 3 15.73 49.60 -5.14
C LYS A 3 14.63 49.21 -4.13
N ARG A 4 14.07 48.02 -4.25
CA ARG A 4 13.19 47.42 -3.26
C ARG A 4 14.03 46.70 -2.23
N ASN A 5 14.02 47.19 -0.99
CA ASN A 5 14.54 46.48 0.19
C ASN A 5 13.61 45.36 0.59
N LYS A 6 14.13 44.12 0.68
CA LYS A 6 13.41 42.97 1.28
C LYS A 6 13.67 42.95 2.79
N PRO A 7 12.65 42.75 3.64
CA PRO A 7 12.87 42.62 5.08
C PRO A 7 13.42 41.22 5.43
N LYS A 8 14.42 41.23 6.33
CA LYS A 8 15.08 40.03 6.84
C LYS A 8 14.14 39.30 7.83
N ARG A 9 13.68 38.10 7.45
CA ARG A 9 12.82 37.20 8.26
C ARG A 9 13.64 36.22 9.10
N TYR A 10 14.59 36.65 9.90
CA TYR A 10 15.44 35.78 10.70
C TYR A 10 15.31 35.96 12.22
N SER A 11 14.36 36.78 12.69
CA SER A 11 14.31 37.14 14.11
C SER A 11 13.34 36.27 14.98
N LEU A 12 12.41 35.52 14.37
CA LEU A 12 11.46 34.73 15.17
C LEU A 12 11.89 33.28 15.42
N LEU A 13 12.74 32.71 14.55
CA LEU A 13 13.22 31.35 14.73
C LEU A 13 14.34 31.22 15.78
N ALA A 14 15.11 32.28 15.98
CA ALA A 14 16.19 32.32 16.98
C ALA A 14 15.65 32.46 18.42
N LEU A 15 14.48 33.09 18.60
CA LEU A 15 13.90 33.28 19.94
C LEU A 15 13.17 32.02 20.47
N MET A 16 12.67 31.14 19.57
CA MET A 16 12.05 29.87 19.99
C MET A 16 13.10 28.77 20.29
N LEU A 17 14.28 28.86 19.70
CA LEU A 17 15.34 27.88 19.95
C LEU A 17 16.09 28.11 21.28
N THR A 18 16.07 29.34 21.79
CA THR A 18 16.74 29.68 23.08
C THR A 18 15.88 29.37 24.31
N MET A 19 14.58 29.20 24.19
CA MET A 19 13.72 28.79 25.30
C MET A 19 13.69 27.28 25.56
N LEU A 20 14.14 26.44 24.62
CA LEU A 20 14.14 24.98 24.79
C LEU A 20 15.42 24.42 25.43
N VAL A 21 16.47 25.23 25.55
CA VAL A 21 17.76 24.79 26.13
C VAL A 21 17.89 25.18 27.63
N GLY A 22 16.97 25.98 28.15
CA GLY A 22 17.06 26.56 29.50
C GLY A 22 16.59 25.68 30.65
N CYS A 23 16.03 24.46 30.42
CA CYS A 23 15.47 23.64 31.49
C CYS A 23 16.35 22.47 31.98
N PHE A 24 17.57 22.35 31.48
CA PHE A 24 18.43 21.22 31.87
C PHE A 24 19.73 21.58 32.59
N THR A 25 19.95 22.85 32.99
CA THR A 25 21.14 23.19 33.76
C THR A 25 20.76 24.01 34.99
N ALA A 26 20.22 23.37 35.99
CA ALA A 26 20.30 23.83 37.38
C ALA A 26 19.93 22.69 38.30
N CYS A 27 20.92 21.94 38.74
CA CYS A 27 21.03 21.33 40.05
C CYS A 27 22.46 20.89 40.24
N SER A 28 23.21 21.73 40.92
CA SER A 28 24.42 21.39 41.61
C SER A 28 24.22 21.75 43.09
N ASP A 29 24.55 20.78 43.94
CA ASP A 29 24.75 20.86 45.37
C ASP A 29 23.55 20.96 46.30
N GLY A 30 23.22 19.85 46.86
CA GLY A 30 22.44 19.65 48.08
C GLY A 30 22.43 18.17 48.42
N ASP A 31 23.32 17.75 49.31
CA ASP A 31 23.28 16.42 49.95
C ASP A 31 21.87 16.16 50.49
N ASP A 32 21.13 15.26 49.84
CA ASP A 32 20.00 14.59 50.45
C ASP A 32 19.96 13.10 50.05
N ASN A 33 19.84 12.29 51.07
CA ASN A 33 19.87 10.84 51.09
C ASN A 33 19.04 10.18 49.99
N GLY A 34 19.71 9.40 49.14
CA GLY A 34 19.29 8.16 48.49
C GLY A 34 17.82 7.83 48.37
N GLY A 35 17.09 8.57 47.52
CA GLY A 35 15.89 8.06 46.89
C GLY A 35 16.28 7.52 45.50
N SER A 36 16.22 6.20 45.25
CA SER A 36 16.53 5.63 43.97
C SER A 36 15.50 6.21 42.94
N ASP A 37 15.97 6.97 41.95
CA ASP A 37 15.21 7.44 40.80
C ASP A 37 14.68 6.29 39.90
N GLY A 38 14.78 5.05 40.37
CA GLY A 38 14.36 3.84 39.68
C GLY A 38 12.89 3.53 39.88
N TYR A 39 12.36 2.68 39.02
CA TYR A 39 11.02 2.13 39.16
C TYR A 39 10.83 1.44 40.52
N ASN A 40 9.75 1.78 41.23
CA ASN A 40 9.37 1.18 42.50
C ASN A 40 8.09 0.35 42.34
N PRO A 41 8.15 -0.99 42.41
CA PRO A 41 6.98 -1.84 42.21
C PRO A 41 5.90 -1.71 43.30
N SER A 42 6.24 -1.10 44.45
CA SER A 42 5.28 -0.80 45.54
C SER A 42 4.47 0.49 45.31
N LYS A 43 4.86 1.29 44.32
CA LYS A 43 4.12 2.52 43.92
C LYS A 43 3.45 2.31 42.60
N SER A 44 2.24 2.87 42.42
CA SER A 44 1.52 2.80 41.15
C SER A 44 2.23 3.59 40.06
N VAL A 45 2.30 3.02 38.85
CA VAL A 45 2.64 3.74 37.63
C VAL A 45 1.42 4.57 37.22
N VAL A 46 1.60 5.87 36.97
CA VAL A 46 0.51 6.80 36.64
C VAL A 46 0.93 7.65 35.45
N ILE A 47 0.03 7.80 34.47
CA ILE A 47 0.12 8.79 33.41
C ILE A 47 -0.75 9.99 33.80
N THR A 48 -0.17 11.17 33.87
CA THR A 48 -0.87 12.41 34.23
C THR A 48 -1.26 13.23 33.03
N ASP A 49 -0.41 13.27 32.00
CA ASP A 49 -0.64 14.03 30.76
C ASP A 49 0.27 13.56 29.63
N PHE A 50 0.03 14.07 28.44
CA PHE A 50 0.94 13.89 27.29
C PHE A 50 0.82 15.06 26.31
N ILE A 51 1.90 15.37 25.60
CA ILE A 51 1.97 16.39 24.56
C ILE A 51 2.85 15.96 23.37
N PRO A 52 2.41 16.31 22.11
CA PRO A 52 1.18 16.97 21.72
C PRO A 52 -0.05 16.05 21.85
N LYS A 53 -1.25 16.61 21.86
CA LYS A 53 -2.50 15.83 21.90
C LYS A 53 -2.85 15.17 20.57
N LYS A 54 -2.22 15.63 19.46
CA LYS A 54 -2.47 15.13 18.11
C LYS A 54 -1.20 15.13 17.24
N GLY A 55 -1.19 14.28 16.22
CA GLY A 55 -0.11 14.20 15.24
C GLY A 55 -0.12 12.88 14.48
N GLY A 56 0.77 12.75 13.50
CA GLY A 56 0.88 11.56 12.66
C GLY A 56 2.02 10.63 13.07
N VAL A 57 2.34 9.65 12.20
CA VAL A 57 3.49 8.76 12.36
C VAL A 57 4.80 9.56 12.52
N GLY A 58 5.66 9.13 13.43
CA GLY A 58 6.93 9.80 13.71
C GLY A 58 6.78 11.12 14.51
N GLN A 59 5.57 11.50 14.93
CA GLN A 59 5.38 12.61 15.84
C GLN A 59 6.10 12.31 17.15
N LYS A 60 6.88 13.28 17.62
CA LYS A 60 7.51 13.27 18.93
C LYS A 60 6.44 13.43 19.99
N LEU A 61 6.42 12.54 20.98
CA LEU A 61 5.45 12.52 22.06
C LEU A 61 6.18 12.47 23.39
N VAL A 62 5.81 13.37 24.29
CA VAL A 62 6.23 13.31 25.69
C VAL A 62 5.03 12.86 26.52
N VAL A 63 5.22 11.84 27.35
CA VAL A 63 4.19 11.37 28.29
C VAL A 63 4.69 11.70 29.69
N TYR A 64 3.90 12.42 30.45
CA TYR A 64 4.15 12.80 31.84
C TYR A 64 3.46 11.85 32.78
N GLY A 65 4.08 11.61 33.91
CA GLY A 65 3.51 10.71 34.91
C GLY A 65 4.40 10.55 36.14
N ASN A 66 4.28 9.41 36.79
CA ASN A 66 5.11 9.08 37.95
C ASN A 66 5.45 7.59 37.95
N ASN A 67 6.62 7.29 38.49
CA ASN A 67 7.12 5.93 38.72
C ASN A 67 7.47 5.19 37.41
N PHE A 68 7.94 5.90 36.38
CA PHE A 68 8.41 5.29 35.14
C PHE A 68 9.84 4.72 35.27
N GLY A 69 10.61 5.14 36.30
CA GLY A 69 12.02 4.78 36.45
C GLY A 69 12.91 5.51 35.45
N ASN A 70 14.15 5.04 35.30
CA ASN A 70 15.16 5.65 34.44
C ASN A 70 15.83 4.66 33.45
N ASP A 71 15.33 3.43 33.40
CA ASP A 71 15.85 2.37 32.53
C ASP A 71 14.87 2.10 31.37
N THR A 72 15.28 2.48 30.16
CA THR A 72 14.48 2.28 28.94
C THR A 72 14.20 0.83 28.62
N SER A 73 15.01 -0.12 29.11
CA SER A 73 14.82 -1.55 28.88
C SER A 73 13.63 -2.14 29.66
N LEU A 74 13.24 -1.48 30.73
CA LEU A 74 12.12 -1.85 31.60
C LEU A 74 10.80 -1.14 31.23
N VAL A 75 10.82 -0.27 30.22
CA VAL A 75 9.64 0.52 29.85
C VAL A 75 9.18 0.19 28.42
N LYS A 76 7.91 -0.17 28.30
CA LYS A 76 7.25 -0.41 27.00
C LYS A 76 6.10 0.59 26.84
N VAL A 77 6.06 1.26 25.69
CA VAL A 77 5.00 2.21 25.35
C VAL A 77 4.20 1.69 24.17
N LYS A 78 2.87 1.73 24.25
CA LYS A 78 1.97 1.46 23.13
C LYS A 78 1.05 2.65 22.90
N ILE A 79 0.80 2.95 21.63
CA ILE A 79 -0.15 3.98 21.20
C ILE A 79 -1.12 3.34 20.21
N GLY A 80 -2.42 3.34 20.52
CA GLY A 80 -3.41 2.63 19.70
C GLY A 80 -3.16 1.14 19.59
N GLY A 81 -2.55 0.52 20.62
CA GLY A 81 -2.16 -0.88 20.65
C GLY A 81 -0.87 -1.21 19.84
N LYS A 82 -0.23 -0.21 19.20
CA LYS A 82 1.02 -0.39 18.45
C LYS A 82 2.23 0.00 19.30
N PRO A 83 3.33 -0.76 19.26
CA PRO A 83 4.54 -0.42 20.02
C PRO A 83 5.14 0.89 19.51
N ALA A 84 5.39 1.82 20.43
CA ALA A 84 6.07 3.08 20.15
C ALA A 84 7.60 2.92 20.35
N THR A 85 8.39 3.68 19.59
CA THR A 85 9.84 3.72 19.79
C THR A 85 10.15 4.66 20.97
N LEU A 86 10.53 4.08 22.11
CA LEU A 86 10.96 4.84 23.28
C LEU A 86 12.38 5.36 23.04
N ILE A 87 12.61 6.63 23.32
CA ILE A 87 13.90 7.31 23.15
C ILE A 87 14.58 7.54 24.49
N ASN A 88 13.81 8.02 25.48
CA ASN A 88 14.33 8.30 26.80
C ASN A 88 13.22 8.18 27.84
N VAL A 89 13.60 7.95 29.10
CA VAL A 89 12.70 7.90 30.25
C VAL A 89 13.37 8.42 31.50
N ASN A 90 12.63 9.12 32.31
CA ASN A 90 12.93 9.39 33.71
C ASN A 90 11.69 9.11 34.55
N ASN A 91 11.81 9.20 35.88
CA ASN A 91 10.74 8.82 36.78
C ASN A 91 9.40 9.59 36.59
N GLU A 92 9.45 10.78 35.99
CA GLU A 92 8.30 11.69 35.81
C GLU A 92 7.86 11.86 34.34
N GLY A 93 8.65 11.32 33.39
CA GLY A 93 8.31 11.46 31.99
C GLY A 93 9.08 10.53 31.06
N LEU A 94 8.51 10.30 29.90
CA LEU A 94 9.14 9.56 28.84
C LEU A 94 8.96 10.26 27.49
N TYR A 95 9.88 9.98 26.58
CA TYR A 95 9.91 10.53 25.26
C TYR A 95 9.92 9.41 24.22
N CYS A 96 8.94 9.42 23.31
CA CYS A 96 8.81 8.39 22.28
C CYS A 96 8.34 8.96 20.95
N PHE A 97 8.35 8.11 19.91
CA PHE A 97 7.74 8.41 18.61
C PHE A 97 6.44 7.66 18.44
N VAL A 98 5.43 8.36 17.89
CA VAL A 98 4.13 7.78 17.53
C VAL A 98 4.33 6.76 16.40
N PRO A 99 3.89 5.50 16.58
CA PRO A 99 4.06 4.45 15.59
C PRO A 99 3.06 4.57 14.44
N GLN A 100 3.35 3.87 13.34
CA GLN A 100 2.40 3.75 12.24
C GLN A 100 1.17 2.93 12.68
N GLY A 101 -0.03 3.39 12.28
CA GLY A 101 -1.28 2.66 12.51
C GLY A 101 -1.84 2.79 13.92
N ALA A 102 -1.44 3.79 14.70
CA ALA A 102 -1.92 4.06 16.07
C ALA A 102 -3.33 4.70 16.11
N TYR A 103 -4.26 4.21 15.30
CA TYR A 103 -5.55 4.89 15.02
C TYR A 103 -6.49 5.01 16.23
N LYS A 104 -6.42 4.11 17.20
CA LYS A 104 -7.26 4.16 18.40
C LYS A 104 -6.80 5.20 19.42
N GLY A 105 -5.51 5.57 19.36
CA GLY A 105 -4.92 6.67 20.11
C GLY A 105 -4.73 6.45 21.61
N ASN A 106 -5.20 5.35 22.22
CA ASN A 106 -4.96 5.07 23.64
C ASN A 106 -3.45 4.91 23.88
N ILE A 107 -2.94 5.57 24.93
CA ILE A 107 -1.54 5.49 25.33
C ILE A 107 -1.45 4.59 26.55
N GLU A 108 -0.62 3.55 26.43
CA GLU A 108 -0.34 2.59 27.48
C GLU A 108 1.17 2.59 27.77
N VAL A 109 1.54 2.70 29.03
CA VAL A 109 2.92 2.60 29.50
C VAL A 109 3.00 1.43 30.46
N THR A 110 3.82 0.44 30.14
CA THR A 110 4.12 -0.70 30.99
C THR A 110 5.55 -0.55 31.51
N VAL A 111 5.74 -0.62 32.80
CA VAL A 111 7.02 -0.50 33.48
C VAL A 111 7.28 -1.75 34.33
N GLY A 112 8.51 -2.19 34.39
CA GLY A 112 8.95 -3.34 35.19
C GLY A 112 9.37 -4.55 34.37
N ASP A 113 9.87 -5.57 35.06
CA ASP A 113 10.38 -6.81 34.49
C ASP A 113 9.32 -7.92 34.54
N GLU A 114 9.00 -8.48 33.40
CA GLU A 114 8.03 -9.57 33.25
C GLU A 114 8.50 -10.84 33.97
N GLN A 115 9.81 -11.12 33.95
CA GLN A 115 10.39 -12.30 34.59
C GLN A 115 10.35 -12.22 36.12
N GLN A 116 10.37 -11.01 36.65
CA GLN A 116 10.24 -10.77 38.09
C GLN A 116 8.79 -10.62 38.56
N GLY A 117 7.84 -10.61 37.63
CA GLY A 117 6.41 -10.49 37.95
C GLY A 117 6.03 -9.14 38.56
N ASN A 118 6.84 -8.10 38.36
CA ASN A 118 6.66 -6.78 38.97
C ASN A 118 6.18 -5.70 37.99
N GLN A 119 5.67 -6.11 36.82
CA GLN A 119 5.17 -5.17 35.82
C GLN A 119 3.88 -4.48 36.26
N GLN A 120 3.80 -3.18 35.94
CA GLN A 120 2.59 -2.38 36.07
C GLN A 120 2.31 -1.66 34.75
N THR A 121 1.03 -1.55 34.39
CA THR A 121 0.59 -0.82 33.20
C THR A 121 -0.33 0.31 33.60
N ALA A 122 -0.05 1.50 33.08
CA ALA A 122 -0.91 2.67 33.17
C ALA A 122 -1.45 3.02 31.79
N THR A 123 -2.69 3.52 31.75
CA THR A 123 -3.34 4.02 30.52
C THR A 123 -3.68 5.48 30.71
N ALA A 124 -3.38 6.31 29.71
CA ALA A 124 -3.75 7.72 29.73
C ALA A 124 -5.29 7.89 29.74
N ALA A 125 -5.76 8.91 30.45
CA ALA A 125 -7.21 9.22 30.51
C ALA A 125 -7.74 9.67 29.14
N ASP A 126 -6.95 10.43 28.39
CA ASP A 126 -7.29 10.92 27.06
C ASP A 126 -6.63 10.06 25.98
N ASN A 127 -7.23 10.06 24.79
CA ASN A 127 -6.62 9.45 23.61
C ASN A 127 -5.79 10.48 22.83
N PHE A 128 -4.69 10.02 22.26
CA PHE A 128 -3.93 10.75 21.25
C PHE A 128 -4.71 10.80 19.94
N GLU A 129 -4.96 11.98 19.37
CA GLU A 129 -5.62 12.15 18.09
C GLU A 129 -4.64 11.86 16.95
N TYR A 130 -4.75 10.65 16.35
CA TYR A 130 -3.86 10.23 15.29
C TYR A 130 -4.25 10.86 13.95
N GLU A 131 -3.41 11.75 13.45
CA GLU A 131 -3.58 12.39 12.15
C GLU A 131 -3.06 11.47 11.02
N ARG A 132 -3.94 11.09 10.10
CA ARG A 132 -3.57 10.38 8.89
C ARG A 132 -3.09 11.39 7.86
N LYS A 133 -1.84 11.28 7.44
CA LYS A 133 -1.35 11.99 6.26
C LYS A 133 -1.36 11.04 5.08
N MET A 134 -2.03 11.42 4.00
CA MET A 134 -1.81 10.75 2.72
C MET A 134 -0.43 11.15 2.22
N VAL A 135 0.43 10.16 2.02
CA VAL A 135 1.77 10.35 1.47
C VAL A 135 1.82 9.58 0.17
N VAL A 136 2.19 10.26 -0.89
CA VAL A 136 2.51 9.62 -2.17
C VAL A 136 4.01 9.42 -2.23
N GLY A 137 4.42 8.19 -2.43
CA GLY A 137 5.82 7.81 -2.58
C GLY A 137 5.99 6.78 -3.68
N THR A 138 7.22 6.60 -4.16
CA THR A 138 7.55 5.53 -5.10
C THR A 138 7.45 4.19 -4.38
N LEU A 139 6.59 3.30 -4.89
CA LEU A 139 6.45 1.94 -4.37
C LEU A 139 7.64 1.07 -4.81
N CYS A 140 7.91 1.08 -6.10
CA CYS A 140 8.99 0.32 -6.72
C CYS A 140 9.35 0.95 -8.07
N GLY A 141 10.46 0.52 -8.64
CA GLY A 141 10.99 1.01 -9.90
C GLY A 141 12.29 1.76 -9.71
N TYR A 142 13.27 1.40 -10.54
CA TYR A 142 14.59 2.01 -10.55
C TYR A 142 14.78 2.85 -11.80
N ARG A 143 15.30 4.05 -11.60
CA ARG A 143 15.68 4.96 -12.66
C ARG A 143 17.18 5.19 -12.56
N ASN A 144 17.93 4.88 -13.59
CA ASN A 144 19.36 5.13 -13.59
C ASN A 144 19.67 6.60 -13.92
N GLU A 145 20.94 7.00 -13.77
CA GLU A 145 21.42 8.37 -14.06
C GLU A 145 21.20 8.82 -15.53
N ARG A 146 21.04 7.86 -16.45
CA ARG A 146 20.78 8.12 -17.88
C ARG A 146 19.29 8.21 -18.20
N ASP A 147 18.44 8.15 -17.21
CA ASP A 147 16.98 8.16 -17.37
C ASP A 147 16.45 6.97 -18.21
N ASP A 148 17.19 5.87 -18.21
CA ASP A 148 16.82 4.65 -18.92
C ASP A 148 15.65 3.96 -18.21
N GLN A 149 14.47 4.08 -18.80
CA GLN A 149 13.20 3.53 -18.33
C GLN A 149 12.95 2.16 -18.97
N GLY A 150 13.85 1.22 -18.78
CA GLY A 150 13.66 -0.13 -19.31
C GLY A 150 12.66 -0.93 -18.50
N TRP A 151 11.95 -1.85 -19.17
CA TRP A 151 11.19 -2.90 -18.53
C TRP A 151 12.16 -3.88 -17.88
N ARG A 152 12.06 -4.08 -16.56
CA ARG A 152 12.98 -4.97 -15.86
C ARG A 152 12.29 -5.65 -14.69
N ASP A 153 12.50 -6.94 -14.60
CA ASP A 153 12.24 -7.73 -13.42
C ASP A 153 13.35 -7.49 -12.39
N GLY A 154 13.06 -7.63 -11.12
CA GLY A 154 14.03 -7.52 -10.03
C GLY A 154 13.48 -6.94 -8.75
N SER A 155 14.37 -6.57 -7.83
CA SER A 155 14.02 -5.98 -6.54
C SER A 155 13.45 -4.57 -6.69
N PHE A 156 12.62 -4.14 -5.75
CA PHE A 156 11.99 -2.82 -5.75
C PHE A 156 13.01 -1.67 -5.78
N GLU A 157 14.12 -1.84 -5.10
CA GLU A 157 15.06 -0.74 -4.84
C GLU A 157 16.12 -0.56 -5.92
N THR A 158 16.45 -1.63 -6.65
CA THR A 158 17.67 -1.61 -7.48
C THR A 158 17.48 -2.00 -8.92
N VAL A 159 16.50 -2.83 -9.26
CA VAL A 159 16.44 -3.48 -10.58
C VAL A 159 15.10 -3.32 -11.28
N ALA A 160 13.99 -3.39 -10.57
CA ALA A 160 12.66 -3.30 -11.18
C ALA A 160 12.49 -1.98 -11.95
N GLY A 161 11.97 -2.06 -13.16
CA GLY A 161 11.75 -0.90 -14.01
C GLY A 161 10.45 -0.99 -14.80
N PHE A 162 9.86 0.16 -15.04
CA PHE A 162 8.62 0.32 -15.79
C PHE A 162 8.80 1.42 -16.83
N ARG A 163 8.10 1.28 -17.94
CA ARG A 163 8.11 2.25 -19.01
C ARG A 163 6.67 2.48 -19.47
N ASN A 164 6.29 3.73 -19.66
CA ASN A 164 4.95 4.15 -20.05
C ASN A 164 3.88 3.91 -18.95
N ASP A 165 2.69 4.41 -19.22
CA ASP A 165 1.55 4.23 -18.35
C ASP A 165 0.99 2.81 -18.49
N GLY A 166 0.59 2.22 -17.40
CA GLY A 166 0.02 0.89 -17.35
C GLY A 166 -1.24 0.81 -16.51
N VAL A 167 -1.96 -0.27 -16.66
CA VAL A 167 -3.11 -0.60 -15.83
C VAL A 167 -2.67 -1.55 -14.75
N LEU A 168 -3.02 -1.22 -13.51
CA LEU A 168 -2.72 -1.99 -12.31
C LEU A 168 -4.00 -2.58 -11.73
N ARG A 169 -3.93 -3.84 -11.29
CA ARG A 169 -5.01 -4.51 -10.56
C ARG A 169 -4.44 -5.37 -9.45
N TYR A 170 -5.01 -5.22 -8.26
CA TYR A 170 -4.75 -6.17 -7.19
C TYR A 170 -5.35 -7.53 -7.51
N ASP A 171 -4.61 -8.58 -7.14
CA ASP A 171 -5.17 -9.92 -7.12
C ASP A 171 -6.26 -10.00 -6.03
N PRO A 172 -7.52 -10.34 -6.37
CA PRO A 172 -8.59 -10.38 -5.39
C PRO A 172 -8.40 -11.47 -4.32
N LEU A 173 -7.59 -12.51 -4.59
CA LEU A 173 -7.30 -13.59 -3.65
C LEU A 173 -5.97 -13.43 -2.90
N ASN A 174 -5.09 -12.53 -3.36
CA ASN A 174 -3.83 -12.21 -2.69
C ASN A 174 -3.51 -10.72 -2.80
N HIS A 175 -3.88 -9.94 -1.81
CA HIS A 175 -3.69 -8.50 -1.80
C HIS A 175 -2.21 -8.04 -1.75
N ASN A 176 -1.26 -8.96 -1.61
CA ASN A 176 0.16 -8.66 -1.77
C ASN A 176 0.62 -8.75 -3.24
N HIS A 177 -0.25 -9.21 -4.14
CA HIS A 177 0.02 -9.28 -5.56
C HIS A 177 -0.69 -8.17 -6.32
N LEU A 178 0.08 -7.43 -7.11
CA LEU A 178 -0.39 -6.36 -7.97
C LEU A 178 0.08 -6.64 -9.39
N TYR A 179 -0.85 -6.93 -10.28
CA TYR A 179 -0.55 -7.18 -11.68
C TYR A 179 -0.59 -5.90 -12.49
N VAL A 180 0.32 -5.78 -13.45
CA VAL A 180 0.42 -4.61 -14.33
C VAL A 180 0.69 -5.04 -15.78
N CYS A 181 0.00 -4.40 -16.72
CA CYS A 181 0.26 -4.53 -18.14
C CYS A 181 0.34 -3.17 -18.83
N TYR A 182 0.93 -3.15 -20.02
CA TYR A 182 1.22 -1.91 -20.75
C TYR A 182 1.14 -2.09 -22.26
N ASP A 183 0.89 -1.01 -22.95
CA ASP A 183 1.06 -0.94 -24.40
C ASP A 183 2.55 -1.03 -24.80
N GLY A 184 2.89 -2.06 -25.55
CA GLY A 184 4.27 -2.31 -25.96
C GLY A 184 5.17 -2.87 -24.87
N GLY A 185 4.59 -3.37 -23.77
CA GLY A 185 5.32 -3.99 -22.67
C GLY A 185 5.88 -5.38 -22.97
N ILE A 186 6.65 -5.91 -22.01
CA ILE A 186 7.23 -7.26 -22.09
C ILE A 186 6.21 -8.36 -21.74
N GLY A 187 5.05 -8.00 -21.22
CA GLY A 187 3.99 -8.90 -20.82
C GLY A 187 3.17 -8.37 -19.65
N ILE A 188 2.68 -9.28 -18.83
CA ILE A 188 2.02 -8.99 -17.56
C ILE A 188 3.05 -9.15 -16.45
N GLN A 189 3.37 -8.06 -15.77
CA GLN A 189 4.27 -8.07 -14.62
C GLN A 189 3.48 -8.24 -13.32
N LEU A 190 4.08 -8.96 -12.38
CA LEU A 190 3.62 -9.12 -11.01
C LEU A 190 4.53 -8.31 -10.09
N ILE A 191 3.96 -7.39 -9.36
CA ILE A 191 4.58 -6.69 -8.24
C ILE A 191 4.18 -7.45 -6.96
N ASP A 192 5.13 -8.19 -6.40
CA ASP A 192 4.96 -8.94 -5.14
C ASP A 192 5.38 -8.02 -3.99
N LEU A 193 4.39 -7.54 -3.23
CA LEU A 193 4.60 -6.59 -2.13
C LEU A 193 5.26 -7.23 -0.92
N GLU A 194 5.09 -8.54 -0.73
CA GLU A 194 5.69 -9.28 0.38
C GLU A 194 7.16 -9.57 0.10
N LYS A 195 7.47 -10.10 -1.08
CA LYS A 195 8.86 -10.37 -1.51
C LYS A 195 9.61 -9.14 -1.95
N LYS A 196 8.91 -8.02 -2.16
CA LYS A 196 9.47 -6.77 -2.73
C LYS A 196 10.19 -7.02 -4.05
N GLN A 197 9.54 -7.75 -4.92
CA GLN A 197 10.06 -8.13 -6.23
C GLN A 197 9.05 -7.88 -7.34
N VAL A 198 9.56 -7.59 -8.53
CA VAL A 198 8.81 -7.53 -9.78
C VAL A 198 9.27 -8.68 -10.67
N THR A 199 8.33 -9.44 -11.21
CA THR A 199 8.56 -10.53 -12.15
C THR A 199 7.61 -10.43 -13.33
N THR A 200 7.91 -11.10 -14.44
CA THR A 200 7.04 -11.18 -15.63
C THR A 200 6.51 -12.61 -15.81
N PRO A 201 5.51 -13.04 -15.02
CA PRO A 201 5.00 -14.41 -15.08
C PRO A 201 4.35 -14.76 -16.43
N ILE A 202 3.80 -13.77 -17.16
CA ILE A 202 3.20 -13.98 -18.48
C ILE A 202 3.85 -13.01 -19.45
N SER A 203 4.70 -13.51 -20.34
CA SER A 203 5.35 -12.68 -21.37
C SER A 203 4.37 -12.25 -22.46
N SER A 204 4.67 -11.16 -23.16
CA SER A 204 3.87 -10.67 -24.28
C SER A 204 3.74 -11.68 -25.42
N GLY A 205 4.68 -12.61 -25.56
CA GLY A 205 4.60 -13.72 -26.52
C GLY A 205 3.43 -14.69 -26.28
N ALA A 206 2.76 -14.62 -25.15
CA ALA A 206 1.53 -15.36 -24.86
C ALA A 206 0.30 -14.83 -25.65
N PHE A 207 0.43 -13.66 -26.27
CA PHE A 207 -0.64 -12.97 -26.98
C PHE A 207 -0.20 -12.66 -28.43
N PRO A 208 -1.17 -12.44 -29.35
CA PRO A 208 -0.85 -12.10 -30.74
C PRO A 208 -0.32 -10.66 -30.91
N THR A 209 -0.22 -9.90 -29.84
CA THR A 209 0.27 -8.52 -29.78
C THR A 209 0.92 -8.24 -28.42
N ASN A 210 1.86 -7.32 -28.38
CA ASN A 210 2.40 -6.78 -27.13
C ASN A 210 1.64 -5.52 -26.63
N ARG A 211 0.52 -5.17 -27.26
CA ARG A 211 -0.32 -4.04 -26.88
C ARG A 211 -1.39 -4.53 -25.90
N LEU A 212 -1.01 -4.75 -24.65
CA LEU A 212 -1.90 -5.15 -23.57
C LEU A 212 -2.45 -3.88 -22.91
N ARG A 213 -3.77 -3.72 -22.87
CA ARG A 213 -4.41 -2.46 -22.52
C ARG A 213 -5.04 -2.41 -21.14
N SER A 214 -5.58 -3.52 -20.66
CA SER A 214 -6.16 -3.61 -19.33
C SER A 214 -6.10 -5.01 -18.78
N ILE A 215 -6.11 -5.09 -17.45
CA ILE A 215 -6.27 -6.33 -16.67
C ILE A 215 -7.46 -6.13 -15.75
N ASP A 216 -8.27 -7.16 -15.60
CA ASP A 216 -9.25 -7.25 -14.52
C ASP A 216 -9.43 -8.72 -14.10
N PHE A 217 -10.23 -8.99 -13.08
CA PHE A 217 -10.47 -10.33 -12.58
C PHE A 217 -11.96 -10.62 -12.46
N THR A 218 -12.32 -11.89 -12.57
CA THR A 218 -13.67 -12.34 -12.17
C THR A 218 -13.88 -12.11 -10.68
N LEU A 219 -15.15 -12.00 -10.25
CA LEU A 219 -15.47 -11.71 -8.83
C LEU A 219 -14.92 -12.76 -7.85
N ASP A 220 -14.85 -14.00 -8.30
CA ASP A 220 -14.26 -15.10 -7.52
C ASP A 220 -12.72 -15.16 -7.59
N GLY A 221 -12.10 -14.31 -8.39
CA GLY A 221 -10.65 -14.24 -8.59
C GLY A 221 -10.05 -15.43 -9.32
N GLN A 222 -10.86 -16.33 -9.88
CA GLN A 222 -10.35 -17.54 -10.52
C GLN A 222 -9.87 -17.31 -11.96
N TYR A 223 -10.22 -16.18 -12.54
CA TYR A 223 -9.80 -15.84 -13.90
C TYR A 223 -9.33 -14.40 -13.98
N MET A 224 -8.26 -14.19 -14.75
CA MET A 224 -7.78 -12.89 -15.19
C MET A 224 -8.29 -12.59 -16.60
N LEU A 225 -8.75 -11.38 -16.82
CA LEU A 225 -9.20 -10.88 -18.11
C LEU A 225 -8.21 -9.84 -18.62
N VAL A 226 -7.80 -9.97 -19.89
CA VAL A 226 -6.77 -9.11 -20.48
C VAL A 226 -7.29 -8.54 -21.79
N ALA A 227 -7.44 -7.22 -21.86
CA ALA A 227 -7.74 -6.53 -23.09
C ALA A 227 -6.49 -6.37 -23.96
N VAL A 228 -6.62 -6.63 -25.25
CA VAL A 228 -5.53 -6.51 -26.22
C VAL A 228 -5.96 -5.62 -27.39
N ASP A 229 -5.02 -4.77 -27.81
CA ASP A 229 -5.21 -3.86 -28.93
C ASP A 229 -4.54 -4.44 -30.17
N ARG A 230 -5.36 -5.10 -30.99
CA ARG A 230 -4.96 -5.65 -32.26
C ARG A 230 -6.05 -5.42 -33.31
N ASP A 231 -5.66 -4.99 -34.48
CA ASP A 231 -6.55 -4.74 -35.61
C ASP A 231 -5.89 -5.21 -36.92
N ARG A 232 -5.79 -6.51 -37.10
CA ARG A 232 -5.27 -7.11 -38.35
C ARG A 232 -6.29 -7.99 -39.03
N GLU A 233 -7.25 -8.51 -38.28
CA GLU A 233 -8.26 -9.45 -38.72
C GLU A 233 -9.68 -8.82 -38.80
N GLY A 234 -9.76 -7.48 -38.76
CA GLY A 234 -11.02 -6.74 -38.74
C GLY A 234 -11.91 -7.16 -37.56
N ASN A 235 -13.18 -7.47 -37.82
CA ASN A 235 -14.13 -7.87 -36.77
C ASN A 235 -13.82 -9.22 -36.09
N ARG A 236 -12.77 -9.91 -36.48
CA ARG A 236 -12.27 -11.13 -35.88
C ARG A 236 -10.96 -10.90 -35.09
N SER A 237 -10.50 -9.66 -35.02
CA SER A 237 -9.32 -9.31 -34.24
C SER A 237 -9.55 -9.60 -32.76
N PRO A 238 -8.58 -10.22 -32.06
CA PRO A 238 -8.67 -10.46 -30.62
C PRO A 238 -8.89 -9.17 -29.84
N SER A 239 -9.83 -9.20 -28.91
CA SER A 239 -10.16 -8.07 -28.02
C SER A 239 -9.90 -8.38 -26.55
N VAL A 240 -10.39 -9.51 -26.05
CA VAL A 240 -10.23 -9.90 -24.63
C VAL A 240 -9.86 -11.38 -24.55
N TYR A 241 -8.84 -11.66 -23.76
CA TYR A 241 -8.46 -13.01 -23.33
C TYR A 241 -8.92 -13.26 -21.90
N ILE A 242 -9.29 -14.51 -21.62
CA ILE A 242 -9.53 -15.02 -20.27
C ILE A 242 -8.45 -16.03 -19.93
N ILE A 243 -7.86 -15.91 -18.74
CA ILE A 243 -6.74 -16.73 -18.26
C ILE A 243 -7.16 -17.37 -16.96
N LYS A 244 -7.13 -18.70 -16.91
CA LYS A 244 -7.49 -19.45 -15.71
C LYS A 244 -6.34 -19.45 -14.69
N ARG A 245 -6.66 -19.25 -13.42
CA ARG A 245 -5.71 -19.39 -12.31
C ARG A 245 -5.24 -20.84 -12.20
N ASN A 246 -3.94 -21.03 -12.01
CA ASN A 246 -3.36 -22.35 -11.76
C ASN A 246 -3.78 -22.90 -10.40
N ALA A 247 -3.64 -24.21 -10.22
CA ALA A 247 -4.01 -24.88 -8.96
C ALA A 247 -3.17 -24.40 -7.74
N ASP A 248 -1.96 -23.89 -7.99
CA ASP A 248 -1.10 -23.30 -6.97
C ASP A 248 -1.44 -21.83 -6.62
N GLY A 249 -2.49 -21.29 -7.24
CA GLY A 249 -2.95 -19.92 -7.00
C GLY A 249 -2.25 -18.86 -7.86
N THR A 250 -1.38 -19.23 -8.77
CA THR A 250 -0.64 -18.30 -9.64
C THR A 250 -1.29 -18.09 -11.01
N PHE A 251 -0.78 -17.10 -11.74
CA PHE A 251 -0.95 -16.94 -13.18
C PHE A 251 0.44 -16.92 -13.82
N ASP A 252 0.67 -17.76 -14.82
CA ASP A 252 1.95 -17.85 -15.52
C ASP A 252 1.79 -18.27 -17.00
N MET A 253 2.90 -18.59 -17.66
CA MET A 253 2.89 -19.04 -19.07
C MET A 253 2.14 -20.35 -19.27
N ASN A 254 1.95 -21.18 -18.24
CA ASN A 254 1.25 -22.47 -18.31
C ASN A 254 -0.24 -22.33 -18.01
N SER A 255 -0.69 -21.18 -17.53
CA SER A 255 -2.11 -20.90 -17.28
C SER A 255 -2.91 -21.06 -18.57
N ASP A 256 -4.04 -21.80 -18.49
CA ASP A 256 -4.97 -21.95 -19.61
C ASP A 256 -5.48 -20.58 -20.05
N ARG A 257 -5.36 -20.28 -21.35
CA ARG A 257 -5.74 -19.01 -21.96
C ARG A 257 -6.65 -19.24 -23.14
N GLN A 258 -7.76 -18.54 -23.14
CA GLN A 258 -8.72 -18.61 -24.24
C GLN A 258 -9.10 -17.22 -24.73
N LEU A 259 -9.38 -17.11 -26.03
CA LEU A 259 -9.96 -15.90 -26.58
C LEU A 259 -11.42 -15.82 -26.15
N LEU A 260 -11.75 -14.81 -25.35
CA LEU A 260 -13.09 -14.60 -24.80
C LEU A 260 -13.95 -13.74 -25.71
N ALA A 261 -13.38 -12.67 -26.27
CA ALA A 261 -14.08 -11.79 -27.21
C ALA A 261 -13.16 -11.37 -28.35
N ALA A 262 -13.71 -11.34 -29.55
CA ALA A 262 -13.05 -10.87 -30.77
C ALA A 262 -13.93 -9.89 -31.52
N TYR A 263 -13.39 -8.69 -31.76
CA TYR A 263 -14.03 -7.67 -32.58
C TYR A 263 -12.95 -6.78 -33.19
N LYS A 264 -12.69 -5.62 -32.65
CA LYS A 264 -11.65 -4.68 -33.09
C LYS A 264 -10.88 -4.18 -31.86
N GLN A 265 -9.86 -3.42 -32.08
CA GLN A 265 -9.00 -2.75 -31.08
C GLN A 265 -9.68 -2.49 -29.73
N CYS A 266 -9.39 -3.29 -28.71
CA CYS A 266 -9.94 -3.12 -27.38
C CYS A 266 -8.93 -2.40 -26.48
N ASN A 267 -9.27 -1.21 -26.01
CA ASN A 267 -8.41 -0.43 -25.12
C ASN A 267 -8.79 -0.54 -23.64
N GLY A 268 -9.94 -1.12 -23.34
CA GLY A 268 -10.38 -1.29 -21.96
C GLY A 268 -11.39 -2.41 -21.83
N ALA A 269 -11.20 -3.22 -20.81
CA ALA A 269 -12.14 -4.23 -20.37
C ALA A 269 -12.19 -4.22 -18.84
N SER A 270 -13.39 -4.30 -18.26
CA SER A 270 -13.58 -4.33 -16.82
C SER A 270 -14.77 -5.17 -16.43
N VAL A 271 -14.62 -5.88 -15.31
CA VAL A 271 -15.68 -6.68 -14.71
C VAL A 271 -16.53 -5.80 -13.80
N HIS A 272 -17.83 -5.85 -13.97
CA HIS A 272 -18.73 -5.10 -13.10
C HIS A 272 -18.71 -5.67 -11.67
N PRO A 273 -18.47 -4.84 -10.64
CA PRO A 273 -18.16 -5.32 -9.29
C PRO A 273 -19.35 -5.95 -8.55
N VAL A 274 -20.56 -5.85 -9.10
CA VAL A 274 -21.77 -6.41 -8.47
C VAL A 274 -22.32 -7.60 -9.24
N ASN A 275 -22.49 -7.49 -10.56
CA ASN A 275 -23.11 -8.57 -11.36
C ASN A 275 -22.10 -9.52 -12.03
N GLY A 276 -20.81 -9.16 -12.05
CA GLY A 276 -19.74 -9.99 -12.62
C GLY A 276 -19.70 -10.04 -14.15
N GLU A 277 -20.52 -9.26 -14.84
CA GLU A 277 -20.48 -9.16 -16.31
C GLU A 277 -19.24 -8.41 -16.77
N LEU A 278 -18.72 -8.76 -17.93
CA LEU A 278 -17.60 -8.07 -18.56
C LEU A 278 -18.10 -6.96 -19.48
N TYR A 279 -17.53 -5.76 -19.30
CA TYR A 279 -17.70 -4.63 -20.23
C TYR A 279 -16.38 -4.37 -20.93
N PHE A 280 -16.43 -4.21 -22.27
CA PHE A 280 -15.25 -3.90 -23.06
C PHE A 280 -15.60 -2.99 -24.24
N ASN A 281 -14.61 -2.31 -24.79
CA ASN A 281 -14.83 -1.37 -25.87
C ASN A 281 -14.17 -1.79 -27.19
N SER A 282 -14.67 -1.21 -28.29
CA SER A 282 -13.96 -1.12 -29.56
C SER A 282 -13.51 0.33 -29.75
N TYR A 283 -12.20 0.55 -29.68
CA TYR A 283 -11.60 1.90 -29.77
C TYR A 283 -11.96 2.60 -31.07
N GLU A 284 -11.79 1.91 -32.21
CA GLU A 284 -11.94 2.51 -33.53
C GLU A 284 -13.38 2.98 -33.81
N ASN A 285 -14.37 2.22 -33.34
CA ASN A 285 -15.79 2.48 -33.64
C ASN A 285 -16.53 3.17 -32.48
N GLY A 286 -15.87 3.41 -31.35
CA GLY A 286 -16.50 4.00 -30.17
C GLY A 286 -17.63 3.14 -29.56
N GLN A 287 -17.61 1.83 -29.79
CA GLN A 287 -18.64 0.90 -29.32
C GLN A 287 -18.26 0.35 -27.94
N VAL A 288 -19.28 0.07 -27.14
CA VAL A 288 -19.15 -0.65 -25.84
C VAL A 288 -20.02 -1.90 -25.89
N PHE A 289 -19.45 -2.97 -25.40
CA PHE A 289 -20.09 -4.29 -25.36
C PHE A 289 -20.19 -4.78 -23.92
N ARG A 290 -21.25 -5.53 -23.66
CA ARG A 290 -21.45 -6.30 -22.43
C ARG A 290 -21.38 -7.78 -22.77
N LEU A 291 -20.62 -8.55 -22.01
CA LEU A 291 -20.50 -10.00 -22.16
C LEU A 291 -20.93 -10.68 -20.87
N ASP A 292 -21.88 -11.60 -20.98
CA ASP A 292 -22.33 -12.45 -19.88
C ASP A 292 -21.32 -13.58 -19.65
N LEU A 293 -20.48 -13.43 -18.62
CA LEU A 293 -19.47 -14.42 -18.23
C LEU A 293 -20.11 -15.75 -17.78
N ASN A 294 -21.33 -15.73 -17.24
CA ASN A 294 -21.98 -16.99 -16.83
C ASN A 294 -22.24 -17.88 -18.03
N LYS A 295 -22.65 -17.32 -19.17
CA LYS A 295 -22.84 -18.10 -20.41
C LYS A 295 -21.54 -18.71 -20.92
N TYR A 296 -20.41 -17.99 -20.78
CA TYR A 296 -19.10 -18.56 -21.08
C TYR A 296 -18.82 -19.77 -20.17
N PHE A 297 -18.95 -19.61 -18.85
CA PHE A 297 -18.66 -20.69 -17.89
C PHE A 297 -19.61 -21.89 -18.06
N GLU A 298 -20.87 -21.66 -18.30
CA GLU A 298 -21.83 -22.74 -18.56
C GLU A 298 -21.48 -23.51 -19.84
N THR A 299 -21.10 -22.81 -20.92
CA THR A 299 -20.68 -23.44 -22.18
C THR A 299 -19.48 -24.36 -21.95
N ILE A 300 -18.43 -23.87 -21.27
CA ILE A 300 -17.21 -24.65 -21.03
C ILE A 300 -17.50 -25.82 -20.05
N LYS A 301 -18.27 -25.59 -19.00
CA LYS A 301 -18.67 -26.63 -18.02
C LYS A 301 -19.41 -27.78 -18.69
N ASN A 302 -20.25 -27.50 -19.68
CA ASN A 302 -21.01 -28.50 -20.42
C ASN A 302 -20.24 -29.15 -21.57
N GLY A 303 -18.90 -28.89 -21.69
CA GLY A 303 -18.05 -29.42 -22.74
C GLY A 303 -18.29 -28.80 -24.13
N GLY A 304 -19.00 -27.68 -24.19
CA GLY A 304 -19.23 -26.93 -25.42
C GLY A 304 -17.99 -26.09 -25.84
N THR A 305 -18.05 -25.59 -27.07
CA THR A 305 -17.03 -24.69 -27.61
C THR A 305 -17.52 -23.26 -27.55
N TRP A 306 -16.77 -22.37 -26.93
CA TRP A 306 -17.08 -20.96 -26.89
C TRP A 306 -16.85 -20.28 -28.24
N ASN A 307 -17.82 -19.48 -28.69
CA ASN A 307 -17.67 -18.62 -29.88
C ASN A 307 -17.27 -17.20 -29.40
N PRO A 308 -16.04 -16.74 -29.66
CA PRO A 308 -15.57 -15.43 -29.20
C PRO A 308 -16.03 -14.26 -30.11
N TYR A 309 -16.60 -14.54 -31.27
CA TYR A 309 -16.90 -13.50 -32.27
C TYR A 309 -18.16 -12.73 -31.92
N VAL A 310 -17.99 -11.46 -31.56
CA VAL A 310 -19.08 -10.56 -31.12
C VAL A 310 -20.23 -10.52 -32.09
N ILE A 311 -19.97 -10.50 -33.41
CA ILE A 311 -21.01 -10.43 -34.45
C ILE A 311 -21.87 -11.71 -34.50
N GLU A 312 -21.28 -12.84 -34.13
CA GLU A 312 -21.90 -14.16 -34.25
C GLU A 312 -22.52 -14.62 -32.91
N ASN A 313 -22.02 -14.15 -31.77
CA ASN A 313 -22.46 -14.59 -30.44
C ASN A 313 -23.37 -13.56 -29.75
N LYS A 314 -24.50 -13.27 -30.38
CA LYS A 314 -25.47 -12.27 -29.91
C LYS A 314 -26.20 -12.65 -28.63
N ASP A 315 -26.24 -13.95 -28.32
CA ASP A 315 -26.90 -14.44 -27.11
C ASP A 315 -26.10 -14.11 -25.82
N ALA A 316 -24.76 -14.02 -25.92
CA ALA A 316 -23.90 -13.78 -24.79
C ALA A 316 -23.22 -12.40 -24.84
N ILE A 317 -23.16 -11.76 -26.01
CA ILE A 317 -22.47 -10.48 -26.19
C ILE A 317 -23.41 -9.46 -26.83
N GLU A 318 -23.73 -8.42 -26.07
CA GLU A 318 -24.60 -7.33 -26.46
C GLU A 318 -23.81 -6.06 -26.75
N GLN A 319 -24.08 -5.41 -27.84
CA GLN A 319 -23.60 -4.04 -28.08
C GLN A 319 -24.56 -3.06 -27.38
N LEU A 320 -24.02 -2.22 -26.52
CA LEU A 320 -24.79 -1.24 -25.75
C LEU A 320 -24.96 0.09 -26.50
N PHE A 321 -23.91 0.54 -27.14
CA PHE A 321 -23.87 1.76 -27.99
C PHE A 321 -22.61 1.80 -28.87
#